data_614a2c31ea70e9724b187a0e95005d4e
#
_entry.id   614a2c31ea70e9724b187a0e95005d4e
#
_cell.length_a   1.000
_cell.length_b   1.000
_cell.length_c   1.000
_cell.angle_alpha   90.00
_cell.angle_beta   90.00
_cell.angle_gamma   90.00
#
_symmetry.space_group_name_H-M   'P 1'
#
loop_
_entity.id
_entity.type
_entity.pdbx_description
1 polymer ?
#
loop_
_entity_poly.entity_id
_entity_poly.type
_entity_poly.pdbx_seq_one_letter_code
_entity_poly.pdbx_strand_id
1 'polypeptide(L)'
;MGYTHYWTQTRDFTPQEMNKINGELLDIVKVSGIPLGGWDGTGSPEFTTETIGFNGKGDDDGHETFRINATRKLPFEGASPDRLGWAFCKTAAKPYDIVVVACLTVLAAKHGFDVSSDGGAKDWEDGVKLASKALGEIFTNPMRREEAA
;
A
#
# COMPACT_ATOMS: atom_id res chain seq x y z
N MET A 1 -1.51 13.16 16.35
CA MET A 1 -2.31 13.19 15.12
C MET A 1 -1.94 12.06 14.21
N GLY A 2 -2.95 11.44 13.62
CA GLY A 2 -2.74 10.34 12.70
C GLY A 2 -2.48 10.81 11.29
N TYR A 3 -1.77 10.00 10.54
CA TYR A 3 -1.60 10.15 9.11
C TYR A 3 -1.87 8.78 8.50
N THR A 4 -3.01 8.66 7.81
CA THR A 4 -3.58 7.38 7.40
C THR A 4 -3.88 7.37 5.92
N HIS A 5 -3.63 6.25 5.28
CA HIS A 5 -4.06 5.98 3.90
C HIS A 5 -5.18 4.96 3.93
N TYR A 6 -6.11 5.09 2.99
CA TYR A 6 -7.30 4.24 2.89
C TYR A 6 -7.40 3.67 1.48
N TRP A 7 -7.93 2.47 1.36
CA TRP A 7 -8.18 1.89 0.04
C TRP A 7 -9.33 0.91 0.07
N THR A 8 -9.88 0.67 -1.12
CA THR A 8 -10.82 -0.42 -1.35
C THR A 8 -10.25 -1.29 -2.46
N GLN A 9 -10.04 -2.55 -2.14
CA GLN A 9 -9.70 -3.58 -3.12
C GLN A 9 -11.02 -3.98 -3.79
N THR A 10 -11.09 -3.81 -5.12
CA THR A 10 -12.37 -3.93 -5.84
C THR A 10 -12.66 -5.33 -6.37
N ARG A 11 -11.67 -6.24 -6.32
CA ARG A 11 -11.83 -7.61 -6.78
C ARG A 11 -10.84 -8.53 -6.07
N ASP A 12 -11.12 -9.83 -6.15
CA ASP A 12 -10.19 -10.84 -5.65
C ASP A 12 -9.11 -11.09 -6.71
N PHE A 13 -7.93 -11.52 -6.27
CA PHE A 13 -6.80 -11.82 -7.15
C PHE A 13 -6.50 -13.31 -7.19
N THR A 14 -6.17 -13.80 -8.39
CA THR A 14 -5.68 -15.17 -8.57
C THR A 14 -4.23 -15.27 -8.08
N PRO A 15 -3.71 -16.50 -7.85
CA PRO A 15 -2.29 -16.66 -7.52
C PRO A 15 -1.35 -16.05 -8.57
N GLN A 16 -1.70 -16.13 -9.85
CA GLN A 16 -0.90 -15.54 -10.92
C GLN A 16 -0.88 -14.02 -10.83
N GLU A 17 -2.03 -13.42 -10.55
CA GLU A 17 -2.11 -11.97 -10.35
C GLU A 17 -1.32 -11.54 -9.12
N MET A 18 -1.39 -12.30 -8.04
CA MET A 18 -0.62 -12.00 -6.83
C MET A 18 0.89 -12.12 -7.08
N ASN A 19 1.33 -13.08 -7.90
CA ASN A 19 2.74 -13.18 -8.27
C ASN A 19 3.21 -11.93 -9.01
N LYS A 20 2.39 -11.39 -9.90
CA LYS A 20 2.71 -10.15 -10.62
C LYS A 20 2.77 -8.96 -9.66
N ILE A 21 1.78 -8.84 -8.79
CA ILE A 21 1.74 -7.78 -7.79
C ILE A 21 2.96 -7.86 -6.87
N ASN A 22 3.30 -9.07 -6.40
CA ASN A 22 4.48 -9.29 -5.56
C ASN A 22 5.76 -8.78 -6.24
N GLY A 23 5.92 -9.10 -7.52
CA GLY A 23 7.09 -8.65 -8.28
C GLY A 23 7.17 -7.13 -8.34
N GLU A 24 6.05 -6.48 -8.62
CA GLU A 24 5.98 -5.02 -8.70
C GLU A 24 6.28 -4.36 -7.36
N LEU A 25 5.66 -4.85 -6.29
CA LEU A 25 5.86 -4.25 -4.96
C LEU A 25 7.25 -4.56 -4.39
N LEU A 26 7.81 -5.73 -4.70
CA LEU A 26 9.18 -6.05 -4.30
C LEU A 26 10.20 -5.13 -4.99
N ASP A 27 9.95 -4.76 -6.24
CA ASP A 27 10.81 -3.79 -6.94
C ASP A 27 10.79 -2.44 -6.24
N ILE A 28 9.62 -2.00 -5.79
CA ILE A 28 9.48 -0.77 -5.02
C ILE A 28 10.29 -0.86 -3.72
N VAL A 29 10.13 -1.94 -2.98
CA VAL A 29 10.84 -2.15 -1.72
C VAL A 29 12.35 -2.09 -1.94
N LYS A 30 12.83 -2.80 -2.97
CA LYS A 30 14.25 -2.85 -3.30
C LYS A 30 14.80 -1.47 -3.67
N VAL A 31 14.11 -0.73 -4.54
CA VAL A 31 14.56 0.58 -5.00
C VAL A 31 14.49 1.62 -3.89
N SER A 32 13.53 1.48 -2.96
CA SER A 32 13.35 2.45 -1.88
C SER A 32 14.56 2.53 -0.94
N GLY A 33 15.23 1.39 -0.72
CA GLY A 33 16.30 1.32 0.26
C GLY A 33 15.84 1.51 1.71
N ILE A 34 14.52 1.55 1.96
CA ILE A 34 13.98 1.73 3.30
C ILE A 34 13.95 0.38 4.03
N PRO A 35 14.52 0.27 5.23
CA PRO A 35 14.42 -0.97 6.01
C PRO A 35 12.97 -1.25 6.39
N LEU A 36 12.50 -2.46 6.10
CA LEU A 36 11.14 -2.89 6.43
C LEU A 36 11.17 -4.09 7.36
N GLY A 37 10.17 -4.17 8.23
CA GLY A 37 9.90 -5.31 9.06
C GLY A 37 8.65 -6.04 8.56
N GLY A 38 8.37 -7.17 9.19
CA GLY A 38 7.13 -7.90 8.98
C GLY A 38 6.01 -7.33 9.83
N TRP A 39 5.11 -8.18 10.23
CA TRP A 39 4.00 -7.83 11.11
C TRP A 39 4.53 -7.25 12.42
N ASP A 40 3.93 -6.17 12.88
CA ASP A 40 4.35 -5.47 14.11
C ASP A 40 5.78 -4.90 14.06
N GLY A 41 6.37 -4.80 12.86
CA GLY A 41 7.74 -4.28 12.71
C GLY A 41 8.83 -5.29 13.02
N THR A 42 8.48 -6.54 13.31
CA THR A 42 9.46 -7.60 13.58
C THR A 42 9.55 -8.58 12.41
N GLY A 43 10.67 -9.26 12.31
CA GLY A 43 10.89 -10.24 11.24
C GLY A 43 11.01 -9.59 9.88
N SER A 44 10.61 -10.30 8.84
CA SER A 44 10.71 -9.88 7.44
C SER A 44 9.33 -9.64 6.83
N PRO A 45 9.24 -8.74 5.82
CA PRO A 45 8.00 -8.58 5.06
C PRO A 45 7.50 -9.90 4.48
N GLU A 46 6.18 -10.01 4.38
CA GLU A 46 5.52 -11.16 3.79
C GLU A 46 5.07 -10.85 2.37
N PHE A 47 5.48 -11.70 1.41
CA PHE A 47 5.07 -11.57 0.00
C PHE A 47 4.72 -12.96 -0.51
N THR A 48 3.45 -13.32 -0.39
CA THR A 48 2.95 -14.64 -0.82
C THR A 48 1.85 -14.46 -1.85
N THR A 49 1.33 -15.58 -2.37
CA THR A 49 0.19 -15.54 -3.29
C THR A 49 -1.13 -15.28 -2.56
N GLU A 50 -1.12 -15.27 -1.24
CA GLU A 50 -2.32 -15.03 -0.43
C GLU A 50 -2.31 -13.68 0.25
N THR A 51 -1.14 -13.22 0.70
CA THR A 51 -1.03 -12.01 1.51
C THR A 51 0.29 -11.28 1.23
N ILE A 52 0.20 -9.97 1.22
CA ILE A 52 1.36 -9.07 1.24
C ILE A 52 1.26 -8.27 2.53
N GLY A 53 2.33 -8.23 3.31
CA GLY A 53 2.32 -7.48 4.56
C GLY A 53 3.71 -7.00 4.95
N PHE A 54 3.81 -5.74 5.38
CA PHE A 54 5.05 -5.18 5.90
C PHE A 54 4.77 -3.97 6.77
N ASN A 55 5.77 -3.60 7.55
CA ASN A 55 5.73 -2.44 8.43
C ASN A 55 7.11 -1.78 8.39
N GLY A 56 7.25 -0.63 8.99
CA GLY A 56 8.57 -0.09 9.28
C GLY A 56 9.28 -1.00 10.27
N LYS A 57 10.59 -0.96 10.26
CA LYS A 57 11.40 -1.86 11.09
C LYS A 57 11.54 -1.32 12.52
N GLY A 58 11.11 -2.09 13.49
CA GLY A 58 11.24 -1.77 14.90
C GLY A 58 10.17 -0.81 15.42
N ASP A 59 10.25 -0.49 16.70
CA ASP A 59 9.24 0.32 17.38
C ASP A 59 9.24 1.78 16.93
N ASP A 60 10.41 2.33 16.61
CA ASP A 60 10.54 3.75 16.25
C ASP A 60 10.11 4.05 14.83
N ASP A 61 10.41 3.16 13.88
CA ASP A 61 10.19 3.37 12.46
C ASP A 61 8.93 2.70 11.93
N GLY A 62 8.29 1.87 12.73
CA GLY A 62 7.04 1.22 12.39
C GLY A 62 5.83 1.90 13.01
N HIS A 63 4.65 1.56 12.50
CA HIS A 63 3.37 1.94 13.08
C HIS A 63 2.36 0.85 12.76
N GLU A 64 1.37 1.11 11.92
CA GLU A 64 0.46 0.04 11.51
C GLU A 64 1.02 -0.77 10.34
N THR A 65 0.71 -2.05 10.30
CA THR A 65 1.14 -2.93 9.22
C THR A 65 0.31 -2.66 7.97
N PHE A 66 0.99 -2.44 6.83
CA PHE A 66 0.36 -2.39 5.53
C PHE A 66 0.08 -3.82 5.08
N ARG A 67 -1.17 -4.11 4.72
CA ARG A 67 -1.60 -5.48 4.43
C ARG A 67 -2.56 -5.53 3.25
N ILE A 68 -2.27 -6.41 2.28
CA ILE A 68 -3.12 -6.71 1.14
C ILE A 68 -3.41 -8.21 1.15
N ASN A 69 -4.64 -8.59 0.87
CA ASN A 69 -5.04 -10.00 0.76
C ASN A 69 -5.49 -10.30 -0.67
N ALA A 70 -5.19 -11.50 -1.17
CA ALA A 70 -5.67 -11.93 -2.49
C ALA A 70 -7.19 -11.96 -2.53
N THR A 71 -7.81 -12.48 -1.48
CA THR A 71 -9.26 -12.50 -1.32
C THR A 71 -9.68 -11.32 -0.45
N ARG A 72 -10.62 -10.53 -0.94
CA ARG A 72 -11.15 -9.38 -0.19
C ARG A 72 -11.75 -9.84 1.13
N LYS A 73 -11.55 -9.02 2.16
CA LYS A 73 -12.08 -9.28 3.50
C LYS A 73 -12.86 -8.08 4.01
N LEU A 74 -13.76 -8.32 4.93
CA LEU A 74 -14.41 -7.23 5.66
C LEU A 74 -13.37 -6.60 6.60
N PRO A 75 -13.46 -5.27 6.83
CA PRO A 75 -12.48 -4.59 7.69
C PRO A 75 -12.54 -5.05 9.14
N PHE A 76 -13.70 -5.55 9.58
CA PHE A 76 -13.88 -6.12 10.91
C PHE A 76 -15.11 -7.02 10.87
N GLU A 77 -15.22 -7.93 11.86
CA GLU A 77 -16.35 -8.82 11.99
C GLU A 77 -17.62 -8.01 12.23
N GLY A 78 -18.67 -8.30 11.47
CA GLY A 78 -19.94 -7.58 11.57
C GLY A 78 -20.02 -6.32 10.72
N ALA A 79 -18.97 -5.99 9.97
CA ALA A 79 -19.03 -4.85 9.05
C ALA A 79 -20.08 -5.10 7.96
N SER A 80 -20.64 -4.01 7.41
CA SER A 80 -21.57 -4.09 6.29
C SER A 80 -20.92 -4.72 5.07
N PRO A 81 -21.63 -5.56 4.29
CA PRO A 81 -21.08 -6.19 3.08
C PRO A 81 -20.55 -5.20 2.05
N ASP A 82 -21.05 -3.98 2.01
CA ASP A 82 -20.57 -2.96 1.09
C ASP A 82 -19.17 -2.42 1.48
N ARG A 83 -18.67 -2.79 2.65
CA ARG A 83 -17.31 -2.47 3.09
C ARG A 83 -16.29 -3.56 2.69
N LEU A 84 -16.71 -4.56 1.93
CA LEU A 84 -15.81 -5.63 1.50
C LEU A 84 -14.62 -5.07 0.72
N GLY A 85 -13.42 -5.41 1.13
CA GLY A 85 -12.18 -4.95 0.52
C GLY A 85 -11.67 -3.60 1.04
N TRP A 86 -12.43 -2.91 1.89
CA TRP A 86 -11.99 -1.64 2.47
C TRP A 86 -10.96 -1.91 3.58
N ALA A 87 -9.89 -1.11 3.57
CA ALA A 87 -8.83 -1.21 4.57
C ALA A 87 -8.13 0.13 4.74
N PHE A 88 -7.28 0.21 5.73
CA PHE A 88 -6.49 1.41 5.98
C PHE A 88 -5.16 1.03 6.61
N CYS A 89 -4.23 1.97 6.57
CA CYS A 89 -2.93 1.85 7.23
C CYS A 89 -2.51 3.21 7.74
N LYS A 90 -2.41 3.34 9.05
CA LYS A 90 -1.89 4.53 9.69
C LYS A 90 -0.37 4.40 9.77
N THR A 91 0.33 5.10 8.90
CA THR A 91 1.79 5.08 8.88
C THR A 91 2.38 6.10 9.83
N ALA A 92 1.58 7.08 10.27
CA ALA A 92 2.01 8.20 11.10
C ALA A 92 3.21 8.95 10.49
N ALA A 93 3.31 8.94 9.15
CA ALA A 93 4.40 9.54 8.38
C ALA A 93 5.79 9.00 8.76
N LYS A 94 5.85 7.77 9.25
CA LYS A 94 7.12 7.09 9.54
C LYS A 94 7.89 6.81 8.24
N PRO A 95 9.19 6.48 8.30
CA PRO A 95 10.00 6.29 7.08
C PRO A 95 9.43 5.32 6.05
N TYR A 96 8.68 4.30 6.44
CA TYR A 96 8.10 3.35 5.49
C TYR A 96 6.87 3.92 4.75
N ASP A 97 6.38 5.09 5.13
CA ASP A 97 5.23 5.71 4.48
C ASP A 97 5.41 5.86 2.97
N ILE A 98 6.60 6.27 2.52
CA ILE A 98 6.88 6.43 1.09
C ILE A 98 6.71 5.12 0.32
N VAL A 99 7.04 3.99 0.95
CA VAL A 99 6.87 2.67 0.34
C VAL A 99 5.39 2.32 0.24
N VAL A 100 4.61 2.59 1.28
CA VAL A 100 3.15 2.39 1.27
C VAL A 100 2.50 3.22 0.16
N VAL A 101 2.86 4.50 0.07
CA VAL A 101 2.34 5.40 -0.97
C VAL A 101 2.70 4.89 -2.37
N ALA A 102 3.94 4.46 -2.59
CA ALA A 102 4.35 3.91 -3.88
C ALA A 102 3.56 2.66 -4.24
N CYS A 103 3.38 1.75 -3.28
CA CYS A 103 2.59 0.53 -3.49
C CYS A 103 1.14 0.86 -3.83
N LEU A 104 0.52 1.77 -3.11
CA LEU A 104 -0.87 2.18 -3.37
C LEU A 104 -1.00 2.85 -4.74
N THR A 105 0.01 3.61 -5.17
CA THR A 105 0.03 4.21 -6.50
C THR A 105 -0.04 3.15 -7.59
N VAL A 106 0.77 2.10 -7.48
CA VAL A 106 0.77 0.99 -8.44
C VAL A 106 -0.54 0.22 -8.38
N LEU A 107 -1.03 -0.06 -7.19
CA LEU A 107 -2.28 -0.80 -7.01
C LEU A 107 -3.48 -0.04 -7.59
N ALA A 108 -3.50 1.27 -7.43
CA ALA A 108 -4.55 2.12 -8.01
C ALA A 108 -4.46 2.14 -9.54
N ALA A 109 -3.26 2.29 -10.10
CA ALA A 109 -3.07 2.43 -11.55
C ALA A 109 -3.26 1.12 -12.31
N LYS A 110 -2.84 0.00 -11.73
CA LYS A 110 -2.73 -1.27 -12.47
C LYS A 110 -3.68 -2.36 -11.97
N HIS A 111 -4.19 -2.25 -10.76
CA HIS A 111 -4.93 -3.34 -10.12
C HIS A 111 -6.30 -2.92 -9.58
N GLY A 112 -6.78 -1.75 -9.96
CA GLY A 112 -8.16 -1.33 -9.70
C GLY A 112 -8.48 -0.92 -8.27
N PHE A 113 -7.47 -0.62 -7.45
CA PHE A 113 -7.71 -0.12 -6.09
C PHE A 113 -8.24 1.31 -6.13
N ASP A 114 -9.23 1.58 -5.28
CA ASP A 114 -9.64 2.95 -4.98
C ASP A 114 -8.86 3.40 -3.76
N VAL A 115 -8.08 4.47 -3.88
CA VAL A 115 -7.22 4.95 -2.80
C VAL A 115 -7.56 6.38 -2.40
N SER A 116 -7.44 6.66 -1.10
CA SER A 116 -7.55 8.00 -0.55
C SER A 116 -6.57 8.14 0.61
N SER A 117 -6.44 9.36 1.14
CA SER A 117 -5.41 9.61 2.14
C SER A 117 -5.73 10.87 2.93
N ASP A 118 -5.19 10.97 4.13
CA ASP A 118 -5.16 12.20 4.90
C ASP A 118 -4.20 13.22 4.26
N GLY A 119 -3.23 12.75 3.45
CA GLY A 119 -2.33 13.62 2.69
C GLY A 119 -2.89 14.01 1.33
N GLY A 120 -2.38 15.11 0.78
CA GLY A 120 -2.74 15.57 -0.56
C GLY A 120 -1.69 15.15 -1.60
N ALA A 121 -1.87 15.70 -2.82
CA ALA A 121 -1.00 15.37 -3.95
C ALA A 121 0.48 15.66 -3.65
N LYS A 122 0.77 16.76 -2.98
CA LYS A 122 2.15 17.12 -2.65
C LYS A 122 2.79 16.09 -1.72
N ASP A 123 2.03 15.57 -0.76
CA ASP A 123 2.51 14.57 0.19
C ASP A 123 2.79 13.23 -0.50
N TRP A 124 2.13 12.96 -1.62
CA TRP A 124 2.26 11.72 -2.36
C TRP A 124 3.33 11.76 -3.45
N GLU A 125 3.87 12.95 -3.80
CA GLU A 125 4.81 13.10 -4.92
C GLU A 125 6.01 12.15 -4.85
N ASP A 126 6.66 12.07 -3.70
CA ASP A 126 7.87 11.24 -3.56
C ASP A 126 7.56 9.76 -3.71
N GLY A 127 6.43 9.29 -3.18
CA GLY A 127 6.00 7.91 -3.34
C GLY A 127 5.66 7.58 -4.80
N VAL A 128 4.98 8.50 -5.49
CA VAL A 128 4.67 8.32 -6.92
C VAL A 128 5.96 8.26 -7.74
N LYS A 129 6.94 9.10 -7.44
CA LYS A 129 8.25 9.07 -8.10
C LYS A 129 8.98 7.76 -7.83
N LEU A 130 8.90 7.26 -6.61
CA LEU A 130 9.50 5.96 -6.26
C LEU A 130 8.87 4.84 -7.09
N ALA A 131 7.54 4.82 -7.20
CA ALA A 131 6.84 3.82 -8.01
C ALA A 131 7.30 3.88 -9.47
N SER A 132 7.38 5.08 -10.04
CA SER A 132 7.81 5.28 -11.42
C SER A 132 9.23 4.81 -11.64
N LYS A 133 10.14 5.13 -10.73
CA LYS A 133 11.53 4.71 -10.81
C LYS A 133 11.67 3.19 -10.72
N ALA A 134 10.94 2.58 -9.77
CA ALA A 134 11.04 1.15 -9.52
C ALA A 134 10.53 0.31 -10.69
N LEU A 135 9.42 0.73 -11.32
CA LEU A 135 8.80 -0.03 -12.39
C LEU A 135 9.17 0.44 -13.79
N GLY A 136 9.83 1.59 -13.92
CA GLY A 136 10.17 2.15 -15.23
C GLY A 136 8.94 2.61 -16.01
N GLU A 137 7.88 3.02 -15.32
CA GLU A 137 6.62 3.50 -15.91
C GLU A 137 6.28 4.86 -15.33
N ILE A 138 5.46 5.63 -16.04
CA ILE A 138 4.98 6.92 -15.53
C ILE A 138 3.61 6.69 -14.87
N PHE A 139 3.50 7.08 -13.61
CA PHE A 139 2.25 6.98 -12.86
C PHE A 139 1.66 8.34 -12.58
N THR A 140 0.33 8.45 -12.72
CA THR A 140 -0.41 9.64 -12.30
C THR A 140 -0.57 9.61 -10.79
N ASN A 141 -0.37 10.76 -10.16
CA ASN A 141 -0.57 10.89 -8.71
C ASN A 141 -2.06 10.75 -8.40
N PRO A 142 -2.48 9.72 -7.66
CA PRO A 142 -3.90 9.49 -7.36
C PRO A 142 -4.55 10.66 -6.60
N MET A 143 -3.77 11.36 -5.79
CA MET A 143 -4.32 12.47 -4.98
C MET A 143 -4.58 13.72 -5.82
N ARG A 144 -3.92 13.91 -6.94
CA ARG A 144 -4.22 15.02 -7.87
C ARG A 144 -5.60 14.86 -8.49
N ARG A 145 -5.96 13.64 -8.82
CA ARG A 145 -7.26 13.30 -9.38
C ARG A 145 -8.37 13.58 -8.37
N GLU A 146 -8.14 13.26 -7.11
CA GLU A 146 -9.08 13.51 -6.02
C GLU A 146 -9.23 15.01 -5.75
N GLU A 147 -8.13 15.76 -5.76
CA GLU A 147 -8.13 17.20 -5.56
C GLU A 147 -8.83 17.94 -6.72
N ALA A 148 -8.74 17.41 -7.93
CA ALA A 148 -9.38 17.99 -9.11
C ALA A 148 -10.91 17.79 -9.12
N ALA A 149 -11.38 16.81 -8.37
CA ALA A 149 -12.82 16.55 -8.25
C ALA A 149 -13.43 17.48 -7.22
#